data_ec879c9712ebcfd9b3bb7417c749fa36
#
_entry.id   ec879c9712ebcfd9b3bb7417c749fa36
#
_cell.length_a   1.000
_cell.length_b   1.000
_cell.length_c   1.000
_cell.angle_alpha   90.00
_cell.angle_beta   90.00
_cell.angle_gamma   90.00
#
_symmetry.space_group_name_H-M   'P 1'
#
loop_
_entity.id
_entity.type
_entity.pdbx_description
1 polymer ?
#
loop_
_entity_poly.entity_id
_entity_poly.type
_entity_poly.pdbx_seq_one_letter_code
_entity_poly.pdbx_strand_id
1 'polypeptide(L)'
;MTAGADAEGQVTLIEAGENGSYTEISSTAESEVSTEGWYTRDGGETFSYYYEDGSFASGATVLPDGYTYIFTADGTLRTGWQLAGGTRYYYNPLNGQIQFGWVTYMSKTYYVDPEAGKLTGSAVIDGVMCEFDQFGALVSMEEPAEEESGISYEVPYYAQADERWGSVYIGTKTIAQVGCLTSCMAMMHSYYTGTEITPDVMCKQYLTYSNNSLLWAEVYNLGYEVVSISGNSNSANIQELYKRLKTGPVVVGAKNSYGGMHYVLVTGCTKSSAEGLTKADFLIHDPGYKNKKTLDEHFADYGSWLQFYSKPL
;
A
#
# COMPACT_ATOMS: atom_id res chain seq x y z
N MET A 1 -17.91 8.13 -67.02
CA MET A 1 -17.83 8.13 -65.57
C MET A 1 -18.61 6.92 -65.07
N THR A 2 -17.95 5.79 -64.92
CA THR A 2 -18.52 4.56 -64.34
C THR A 2 -18.24 4.66 -62.88
N ALA A 3 -19.32 4.86 -62.10
CA ALA A 3 -19.28 4.66 -60.68
C ALA A 3 -18.86 3.21 -60.41
N GLY A 4 -17.77 3.03 -59.65
CA GLY A 4 -17.39 1.73 -59.19
C GLY A 4 -18.53 1.17 -58.34
N ALA A 5 -18.93 -0.04 -58.63
CA ALA A 5 -19.81 -0.82 -57.75
C ALA A 5 -19.01 -1.03 -56.45
N ASP A 6 -19.51 -0.48 -55.37
CA ASP A 6 -19.03 -0.83 -54.05
C ASP A 6 -19.16 -2.35 -53.92
N ALA A 7 -18.10 -3.00 -53.50
CA ALA A 7 -18.06 -4.44 -53.32
C ALA A 7 -18.93 -4.79 -52.10
N GLU A 8 -20.26 -4.77 -52.25
CA GLU A 8 -21.20 -5.28 -51.26
C GLU A 8 -20.86 -6.74 -50.97
N GLY A 9 -20.52 -7.04 -49.69
CA GLY A 9 -20.21 -8.37 -49.23
C GLY A 9 -18.73 -8.78 -49.22
N GLN A 10 -17.81 -7.86 -49.34
CA GLN A 10 -16.39 -8.15 -49.10
C GLN A 10 -15.99 -7.91 -47.66
N VAL A 11 -15.19 -8.79 -47.11
CA VAL A 11 -14.59 -8.70 -45.76
C VAL A 11 -13.09 -8.90 -45.84
N THR A 12 -12.35 -8.21 -44.97
CA THR A 12 -10.89 -8.31 -44.91
C THR A 12 -10.50 -8.97 -43.59
N LEU A 13 -9.80 -10.11 -43.66
CA LEU A 13 -9.19 -10.77 -42.50
C LEU A 13 -8.10 -9.88 -41.94
N ILE A 14 -8.09 -9.71 -40.64
CA ILE A 14 -7.12 -8.87 -39.94
C ILE A 14 -6.46 -9.64 -38.81
N GLU A 15 -5.24 -9.26 -38.44
CA GLU A 15 -4.54 -9.63 -37.21
C GLU A 15 -4.56 -8.44 -36.25
N ALA A 16 -5.11 -8.65 -35.06
CA ALA A 16 -5.18 -7.61 -34.02
C ALA A 16 -3.78 -7.32 -33.47
N GLY A 17 -3.40 -6.05 -33.46
CA GLY A 17 -2.19 -5.54 -32.83
C GLY A 17 -2.46 -4.89 -31.49
N GLU A 18 -1.42 -4.38 -30.83
CA GLU A 18 -1.55 -3.66 -29.58
C GLU A 18 -2.30 -2.32 -29.77
N ASN A 19 -3.01 -1.89 -28.70
CA ASN A 19 -3.71 -0.60 -28.63
C ASN A 19 -4.78 -0.35 -29.72
N GLY A 20 -5.48 -1.41 -30.16
CA GLY A 20 -6.54 -1.29 -31.14
C GLY A 20 -6.04 -1.14 -32.61
N SER A 21 -4.76 -1.33 -32.85
CA SER A 21 -4.22 -1.45 -34.21
C SER A 21 -4.54 -2.81 -34.82
N TYR A 22 -4.48 -2.91 -36.11
CA TYR A 22 -4.62 -4.19 -36.84
C TYR A 22 -3.78 -4.17 -38.14
N THR A 23 -3.51 -5.38 -38.63
CA THR A 23 -2.86 -5.59 -39.92
C THR A 23 -3.81 -6.36 -40.83
N GLU A 24 -4.03 -5.86 -42.06
CA GLU A 24 -4.81 -6.57 -43.06
C GLU A 24 -4.02 -7.74 -43.64
N ILE A 25 -4.64 -8.92 -43.69
CA ILE A 25 -4.01 -10.15 -44.18
C ILE A 25 -4.52 -10.50 -45.58
N SER A 26 -5.84 -10.63 -45.74
CA SER A 26 -6.47 -11.02 -47.02
C SER A 26 -7.90 -10.53 -47.12
N SER A 27 -8.40 -10.30 -48.32
CA SER A 27 -9.80 -9.92 -48.58
C SER A 27 -10.51 -11.01 -49.35
N THR A 28 -11.75 -11.32 -48.96
CA THR A 28 -12.58 -12.33 -49.60
C THR A 28 -14.06 -11.89 -49.60
N ALA A 29 -14.89 -12.54 -50.44
CA ALA A 29 -16.33 -12.35 -50.30
C ALA A 29 -16.84 -12.92 -48.98
N GLU A 30 -17.80 -12.28 -48.33
CA GLU A 30 -18.34 -12.70 -47.03
C GLU A 30 -18.88 -14.14 -47.07
N SER A 31 -19.50 -14.54 -48.19
CA SER A 31 -20.01 -15.89 -48.43
C SER A 31 -18.91 -16.97 -48.65
N GLU A 32 -17.65 -16.55 -48.77
CA GLU A 32 -16.50 -17.42 -49.00
C GLU A 32 -15.52 -17.46 -47.83
N VAL A 33 -15.92 -16.88 -46.68
CA VAL A 33 -15.11 -16.94 -45.46
C VAL A 33 -14.95 -18.38 -45.05
N SER A 34 -13.70 -18.84 -44.95
CA SER A 34 -13.31 -20.20 -44.57
C SER A 34 -12.12 -20.22 -43.60
N THR A 35 -11.69 -19.06 -43.15
CA THR A 35 -10.64 -18.90 -42.19
C THR A 35 -11.22 -18.25 -40.94
N GLU A 36 -11.06 -18.89 -39.79
CA GLU A 36 -11.48 -18.32 -38.51
C GLU A 36 -10.67 -17.08 -38.17
N GLY A 37 -11.34 -16.02 -37.72
CA GLY A 37 -10.64 -14.82 -37.29
C GLY A 37 -11.46 -13.53 -37.30
N TRP A 38 -10.78 -12.44 -37.04
CA TRP A 38 -11.33 -11.10 -37.10
C TRP A 38 -11.35 -10.54 -38.50
N TYR A 39 -12.44 -9.93 -38.89
CA TYR A 39 -12.64 -9.31 -40.20
C TYR A 39 -13.17 -7.89 -40.03
N THR A 40 -12.83 -7.02 -40.99
CA THR A 40 -13.45 -5.70 -41.18
C THR A 40 -14.14 -5.61 -42.55
N ARG A 41 -15.25 -4.87 -42.62
CA ARG A 41 -16.01 -4.62 -43.82
C ARG A 41 -15.70 -3.28 -44.51
N ASP A 42 -15.16 -2.33 -43.72
CA ASP A 42 -15.09 -0.91 -44.09
C ASP A 42 -13.74 -0.28 -43.76
N GLY A 43 -12.68 -1.07 -43.86
CA GLY A 43 -11.30 -0.59 -43.64
C GLY A 43 -11.02 -0.28 -42.19
N GLY A 44 -11.67 -0.98 -41.24
CA GLY A 44 -11.40 -0.88 -39.77
C GLY A 44 -12.34 0.03 -39.00
N GLU A 45 -13.45 0.45 -39.59
CA GLU A 45 -14.52 1.14 -38.83
C GLU A 45 -15.41 0.17 -38.07
N THR A 46 -15.68 -1.01 -38.67
CA THR A 46 -16.42 -2.09 -38.02
C THR A 46 -15.68 -3.42 -38.08
N PHE A 47 -15.89 -4.25 -37.06
CA PHE A 47 -15.24 -5.55 -36.93
C PHE A 47 -16.28 -6.64 -36.67
N SER A 48 -15.98 -7.86 -37.21
CA SER A 48 -16.76 -9.07 -37.02
C SER A 48 -15.82 -10.25 -36.78
N TYR A 49 -16.26 -11.28 -36.06
CA TYR A 49 -15.52 -12.52 -35.92
C TYR A 49 -16.24 -13.65 -36.65
N TYR A 50 -15.57 -14.27 -37.61
CA TYR A 50 -16.08 -15.40 -38.37
C TYR A 50 -15.41 -16.69 -37.93
N TYR A 51 -16.18 -17.77 -37.97
CA TYR A 51 -15.73 -19.14 -37.76
C TYR A 51 -15.38 -19.79 -39.12
N GLU A 52 -14.65 -20.92 -39.06
CA GLU A 52 -14.24 -21.66 -40.29
C GLU A 52 -15.40 -22.11 -41.19
N ASP A 53 -16.58 -22.31 -40.59
CA ASP A 53 -17.78 -22.69 -41.34
C ASP A 53 -18.50 -21.50 -42.04
N GLY A 54 -17.92 -20.31 -41.96
CA GLY A 54 -18.47 -19.08 -42.53
C GLY A 54 -19.57 -18.43 -41.66
N SER A 55 -19.93 -19.01 -40.52
CA SER A 55 -20.82 -18.36 -39.55
C SER A 55 -20.06 -17.26 -38.81
N PHE A 56 -20.77 -16.31 -38.21
CA PHE A 56 -20.18 -15.22 -37.45
C PHE A 56 -20.69 -15.18 -36.03
N ALA A 57 -19.89 -14.60 -35.13
CA ALA A 57 -20.24 -14.38 -33.73
C ALA A 57 -21.40 -13.36 -33.61
N SER A 58 -22.39 -13.65 -32.75
CA SER A 58 -23.52 -12.76 -32.48
C SER A 58 -23.92 -12.79 -31.01
N GLY A 59 -24.45 -11.68 -30.51
CA GLY A 59 -24.75 -11.53 -29.08
C GLY A 59 -23.50 -11.52 -28.20
N ALA A 60 -23.64 -11.86 -26.92
CA ALA A 60 -22.50 -12.03 -26.03
C ALA A 60 -21.85 -13.39 -26.27
N THR A 61 -20.62 -13.40 -26.76
CA THR A 61 -19.91 -14.61 -27.22
C THR A 61 -18.51 -14.65 -26.62
N VAL A 62 -18.10 -15.83 -26.10
CA VAL A 62 -16.72 -16.10 -25.72
C VAL A 62 -15.98 -16.60 -26.95
N LEU A 63 -14.90 -15.89 -27.34
CA LEU A 63 -14.07 -16.28 -28.48
C LEU A 63 -12.91 -17.21 -28.04
N PRO A 64 -12.17 -17.81 -29.00
CA PRO A 64 -11.07 -18.73 -28.70
C PRO A 64 -9.96 -18.15 -27.83
N ASP A 65 -9.80 -16.85 -27.78
CA ASP A 65 -8.86 -16.15 -26.89
C ASP A 65 -9.30 -16.14 -25.42
N GLY A 66 -10.50 -16.70 -25.13
CA GLY A 66 -11.06 -16.80 -23.78
C GLY A 66 -11.78 -15.55 -23.27
N TYR A 67 -11.84 -14.48 -24.04
CA TYR A 67 -12.54 -13.24 -23.66
C TYR A 67 -13.98 -13.19 -24.19
N THR A 68 -14.83 -12.46 -23.48
CA THR A 68 -16.20 -12.22 -23.89
C THR A 68 -16.31 -10.91 -24.66
N TYR A 69 -16.94 -11.01 -25.81
CA TYR A 69 -17.26 -9.91 -26.72
C TYR A 69 -18.77 -9.80 -26.89
N ILE A 70 -19.26 -8.69 -27.42
CA ILE A 70 -20.66 -8.54 -27.77
C ILE A 70 -20.81 -8.05 -29.20
N PHE A 71 -21.64 -8.75 -29.96
CA PHE A 71 -21.92 -8.46 -31.37
C PHE A 71 -23.40 -8.17 -31.59
N THR A 72 -23.72 -7.44 -32.62
CA THR A 72 -25.08 -7.30 -33.11
C THR A 72 -25.57 -8.60 -33.76
N ALA A 73 -26.83 -8.66 -34.10
CA ALA A 73 -27.40 -9.82 -34.78
C ALA A 73 -26.80 -10.07 -36.17
N ASP A 74 -26.24 -9.03 -36.83
CA ASP A 74 -25.54 -9.08 -38.12
C ASP A 74 -24.02 -9.26 -37.93
N GLY A 75 -23.54 -9.60 -36.74
CA GLY A 75 -22.16 -9.92 -36.45
C GLY A 75 -21.23 -8.72 -36.23
N THR A 76 -21.74 -7.50 -36.11
CA THR A 76 -20.90 -6.32 -35.89
C THR A 76 -20.52 -6.21 -34.40
N LEU A 77 -19.20 -6.11 -34.11
CA LEU A 77 -18.69 -5.90 -32.79
C LEU A 77 -19.25 -4.60 -32.14
N ARG A 78 -19.63 -4.68 -30.89
CA ARG A 78 -20.05 -3.53 -30.08
C ARG A 78 -19.05 -3.26 -28.96
N THR A 79 -18.80 -1.99 -28.68
CA THR A 79 -17.94 -1.53 -27.58
C THR A 79 -18.66 -0.54 -26.68
N GLY A 80 -18.00 -0.09 -25.62
CA GLY A 80 -18.61 0.79 -24.63
C GLY A 80 -19.68 0.08 -23.79
N TRP A 81 -20.66 0.84 -23.30
CA TRP A 81 -21.73 0.31 -22.46
C TRP A 81 -22.78 -0.45 -23.26
N GLN A 82 -22.86 -1.76 -23.06
CA GLN A 82 -23.78 -2.65 -23.75
C GLN A 82 -24.68 -3.39 -22.75
N LEU A 83 -25.88 -3.79 -23.22
CA LEU A 83 -26.81 -4.61 -22.46
C LEU A 83 -26.67 -6.07 -22.89
N ALA A 84 -26.29 -6.94 -21.95
CA ALA A 84 -26.20 -8.38 -22.17
C ALA A 84 -27.01 -9.11 -21.09
N GLY A 85 -27.99 -9.93 -21.50
CA GLY A 85 -28.84 -10.64 -20.55
C GLY A 85 -29.65 -9.77 -19.59
N GLY A 86 -29.94 -8.51 -19.92
CA GLY A 86 -30.61 -7.55 -19.06
C GLY A 86 -29.68 -6.75 -18.12
N THR A 87 -28.40 -7.07 -18.12
CA THR A 87 -27.37 -6.43 -17.29
C THR A 87 -26.45 -5.56 -18.16
N ARG A 88 -26.01 -4.40 -17.65
CA ARG A 88 -25.12 -3.52 -18.38
C ARG A 88 -23.67 -3.84 -18.03
N TYR A 89 -22.88 -4.13 -19.09
CA TYR A 89 -21.43 -4.34 -19.00
C TYR A 89 -20.69 -3.34 -19.89
N TYR A 90 -19.40 -3.18 -19.61
CA TYR A 90 -18.53 -2.32 -20.42
C TYR A 90 -17.59 -3.17 -21.26
N TYR A 91 -17.59 -2.89 -22.56
CA TYR A 91 -16.71 -3.52 -23.54
C TYR A 91 -15.66 -2.49 -23.98
N ASN A 92 -14.40 -2.80 -23.79
CA ASN A 92 -13.29 -1.88 -24.02
C ASN A 92 -13.26 -1.41 -25.49
N PRO A 93 -13.29 -0.10 -25.76
CA PRO A 93 -13.28 0.41 -27.14
C PRO A 93 -12.03 0.06 -27.95
N LEU A 94 -10.91 -0.24 -27.29
CA LEU A 94 -9.64 -0.54 -27.96
C LEU A 94 -9.52 -1.98 -28.44
N ASN A 95 -10.12 -2.93 -27.73
CA ASN A 95 -9.99 -4.36 -28.04
C ASN A 95 -11.31 -5.13 -28.05
N GLY A 96 -12.44 -4.48 -27.78
CA GLY A 96 -13.77 -5.10 -27.79
C GLY A 96 -14.07 -6.04 -26.62
N GLN A 97 -13.12 -6.34 -25.76
CA GLN A 97 -13.25 -7.29 -24.67
C GLN A 97 -14.12 -6.73 -23.53
N ILE A 98 -14.89 -7.59 -22.87
CA ILE A 98 -15.58 -7.21 -21.64
C ILE A 98 -14.56 -6.78 -20.57
N GLN A 99 -14.84 -5.70 -19.90
CA GLN A 99 -13.96 -5.15 -18.87
C GLN A 99 -14.72 -5.15 -17.53
N PHE A 100 -14.09 -5.73 -16.50
CA PHE A 100 -14.56 -5.71 -15.12
C PHE A 100 -13.72 -4.75 -14.27
N GLY A 101 -14.22 -4.40 -13.09
CA GLY A 101 -13.57 -3.48 -12.17
C GLY A 101 -13.82 -2.02 -12.53
N TRP A 102 -12.85 -1.17 -12.22
CA TRP A 102 -12.95 0.27 -12.43
C TRP A 102 -12.83 0.64 -13.90
N VAL A 103 -13.79 1.44 -14.38
CA VAL A 103 -13.88 1.92 -15.77
C VAL A 103 -14.03 3.43 -15.76
N THR A 104 -13.23 4.13 -16.56
CA THR A 104 -13.41 5.55 -16.84
C THR A 104 -14.08 5.73 -18.21
N TYR A 105 -15.21 6.40 -18.22
CA TYR A 105 -15.95 6.71 -19.44
C TYR A 105 -16.52 8.14 -19.39
N MET A 106 -16.25 8.94 -20.41
CA MET A 106 -16.66 10.35 -20.48
C MET A 106 -16.34 11.14 -19.21
N SER A 107 -15.10 11.02 -18.72
CA SER A 107 -14.58 11.69 -17.50
C SER A 107 -15.32 11.34 -16.20
N LYS A 108 -16.07 10.25 -16.19
CA LYS A 108 -16.71 9.68 -14.98
C LYS A 108 -16.16 8.30 -14.72
N THR A 109 -16.11 7.92 -13.44
CA THR A 109 -15.65 6.60 -12.99
C THR A 109 -16.85 5.72 -12.67
N TYR A 110 -16.77 4.46 -13.06
CA TYR A 110 -17.78 3.43 -12.87
C TYR A 110 -17.12 2.16 -12.35
N TYR A 111 -17.91 1.26 -11.78
CA TYR A 111 -17.44 -0.09 -11.46
C TYR A 111 -18.33 -1.13 -12.15
N VAL A 112 -17.69 -2.13 -12.76
CA VAL A 112 -18.34 -3.24 -13.45
C VAL A 112 -18.08 -4.53 -12.67
N ASP A 113 -19.08 -5.00 -11.97
CA ASP A 113 -19.03 -6.27 -11.25
C ASP A 113 -19.23 -7.44 -12.24
N PRO A 114 -18.51 -8.57 -12.10
CA PRO A 114 -18.64 -9.70 -13.01
C PRO A 114 -20.04 -10.30 -13.07
N GLU A 115 -20.79 -10.27 -11.97
CA GLU A 115 -22.14 -10.84 -11.89
C GLU A 115 -23.23 -9.79 -12.03
N ALA A 116 -23.11 -8.69 -11.30
CA ALA A 116 -24.11 -7.62 -11.26
C ALA A 116 -23.95 -6.59 -12.40
N GLY A 117 -22.81 -6.58 -13.10
CA GLY A 117 -22.48 -5.60 -14.14
C GLY A 117 -22.21 -4.21 -13.56
N LYS A 118 -22.70 -3.17 -14.24
CA LYS A 118 -22.51 -1.78 -13.81
C LYS A 118 -23.23 -1.52 -12.48
N LEU A 119 -22.47 -1.18 -11.44
CA LEU A 119 -23.04 -0.88 -10.12
C LEU A 119 -23.74 0.48 -10.08
N THR A 120 -24.76 0.58 -9.21
CA THR A 120 -25.49 1.80 -8.83
C THR A 120 -25.81 1.75 -7.35
N GLY A 121 -26.00 2.90 -6.69
CA GLY A 121 -26.21 2.97 -5.24
C GLY A 121 -24.96 2.63 -4.46
N SER A 122 -25.12 2.10 -3.25
CA SER A 122 -24.02 1.80 -2.33
C SER A 122 -23.45 0.41 -2.58
N ALA A 123 -22.12 0.27 -2.63
CA ALA A 123 -21.43 -1.00 -2.72
C ALA A 123 -20.09 -0.96 -1.96
N VAL A 124 -19.67 -2.09 -1.39
CA VAL A 124 -18.35 -2.23 -0.79
C VAL A 124 -17.42 -2.89 -1.82
N ILE A 125 -16.35 -2.21 -2.21
CA ILE A 125 -15.36 -2.66 -3.19
C ILE A 125 -14.00 -2.64 -2.51
N ASP A 126 -13.36 -3.80 -2.41
CA ASP A 126 -12.06 -3.96 -1.72
C ASP A 126 -12.04 -3.37 -0.30
N GLY A 127 -13.18 -3.48 0.42
CA GLY A 127 -13.33 -2.94 1.77
C GLY A 127 -13.70 -1.46 1.85
N VAL A 128 -13.75 -0.75 0.74
CA VAL A 128 -14.11 0.68 0.64
C VAL A 128 -15.59 0.82 0.33
N MET A 129 -16.32 1.65 1.10
CA MET A 129 -17.71 2.00 0.78
C MET A 129 -17.74 2.99 -0.39
N CYS A 130 -18.34 2.58 -1.49
CA CYS A 130 -18.50 3.38 -2.70
C CYS A 130 -19.96 3.72 -2.91
N GLU A 131 -20.25 4.98 -3.24
CA GLU A 131 -21.57 5.46 -3.62
C GLU A 131 -21.59 5.80 -5.11
N PHE A 132 -22.55 5.23 -5.83
CA PHE A 132 -22.76 5.48 -7.25
C PHE A 132 -24.11 6.15 -7.47
N ASP A 133 -24.19 7.08 -8.42
CA ASP A 133 -25.45 7.70 -8.81
C ASP A 133 -26.41 6.70 -9.51
N GLN A 134 -27.62 7.13 -9.82
CA GLN A 134 -28.60 6.28 -10.52
C GLN A 134 -28.16 5.83 -11.93
N PHE A 135 -27.11 6.47 -12.49
CA PHE A 135 -26.51 6.12 -13.77
C PHE A 135 -25.24 5.28 -13.61
N GLY A 136 -24.83 4.99 -12.35
CA GLY A 136 -23.68 4.20 -11.99
C GLY A 136 -22.35 4.98 -11.97
N ALA A 137 -22.37 6.31 -12.07
CA ALA A 137 -21.15 7.08 -11.90
C ALA A 137 -20.81 7.21 -10.41
N LEU A 138 -19.53 7.02 -10.07
CA LEU A 138 -19.00 7.18 -8.72
C LEU A 138 -19.23 8.60 -8.22
N VAL A 139 -19.84 8.72 -7.05
CA VAL A 139 -20.14 9.97 -6.33
C VAL A 139 -19.14 10.18 -5.20
N SER A 140 -18.91 9.14 -4.38
CA SER A 140 -17.96 9.16 -3.27
C SER A 140 -17.34 7.80 -3.05
N MET A 141 -16.12 7.81 -2.48
CA MET A 141 -15.48 6.67 -1.88
C MET A 141 -15.19 7.05 -0.43
N GLU A 142 -15.78 6.31 0.49
CA GLU A 142 -15.43 6.41 1.90
C GLU A 142 -14.56 5.20 2.22
N GLU A 143 -13.26 5.42 2.35
CA GLU A 143 -12.43 4.41 2.98
C GLU A 143 -13.10 4.05 4.32
N PRO A 144 -13.15 2.75 4.72
CA PRO A 144 -13.59 2.39 6.05
C PRO A 144 -12.86 3.33 6.98
N ALA A 145 -13.58 4.07 7.84
CA ALA A 145 -12.93 4.82 8.91
C ALA A 145 -11.93 3.84 9.50
N GLU A 146 -10.62 4.10 9.33
CA GLU A 146 -9.60 3.28 9.99
C GLU A 146 -10.12 3.15 11.40
N GLU A 147 -10.45 1.91 11.83
CA GLU A 147 -10.76 1.70 13.24
C GLU A 147 -9.67 2.43 13.95
N GLU A 148 -10.01 3.36 14.86
CA GLU A 148 -9.05 4.24 15.53
C GLU A 148 -8.09 3.40 16.37
N SER A 149 -7.42 2.43 15.72
CA SER A 149 -6.38 1.62 16.31
C SER A 149 -5.15 2.51 16.42
N GLY A 150 -4.71 2.71 17.61
CA GLY A 150 -3.46 3.39 17.89
C GLY A 150 -2.30 2.75 17.11
N ILE A 151 -1.16 3.37 17.18
CA ILE A 151 0.07 2.84 16.58
C ILE A 151 0.59 1.70 17.47
N SER A 152 0.96 0.55 16.89
CA SER A 152 1.60 -0.56 17.60
C SER A 152 2.63 -1.25 16.73
N TYR A 153 3.83 -1.45 17.26
CA TYR A 153 4.93 -2.15 16.61
C TYR A 153 5.33 -3.40 17.42
N GLU A 154 5.44 -4.53 16.73
CA GLU A 154 5.96 -5.78 17.28
C GLU A 154 7.49 -5.70 17.41
N VAL A 155 7.98 -5.18 18.53
CA VAL A 155 9.39 -4.98 18.80
C VAL A 155 9.87 -5.99 19.85
N PRO A 156 11.03 -6.68 19.65
CA PRO A 156 11.58 -7.55 20.66
C PRO A 156 11.90 -6.79 21.95
N TYR A 157 11.79 -7.45 23.12
CA TYR A 157 12.14 -6.86 24.39
C TYR A 157 13.46 -7.40 24.93
N TYR A 158 14.41 -6.49 25.21
CA TYR A 158 15.71 -6.82 25.80
C TYR A 158 15.94 -6.07 27.12
N ALA A 159 15.88 -6.79 28.24
CA ALA A 159 16.26 -6.22 29.53
C ALA A 159 17.78 -5.99 29.59
N GLN A 160 18.21 -4.81 30.02
CA GLN A 160 19.65 -4.51 30.13
C GLN A 160 20.42 -5.41 31.12
N ALA A 161 19.73 -5.92 32.15
CA ALA A 161 20.31 -6.79 33.18
C ALA A 161 20.14 -8.28 32.90
N ASP A 162 19.72 -8.68 31.68
CA ASP A 162 19.62 -10.08 31.29
C ASP A 162 20.99 -10.79 31.41
N GLU A 163 21.02 -11.99 31.96
CA GLU A 163 22.26 -12.76 32.23
C GLU A 163 23.09 -13.03 30.96
N ARG A 164 22.44 -13.10 29.80
CA ARG A 164 23.10 -13.35 28.51
C ARG A 164 24.06 -12.25 28.10
N TRP A 165 23.80 -11.01 28.48
CA TRP A 165 24.62 -9.84 28.06
C TRP A 165 24.88 -8.82 29.16
N GLY A 166 24.19 -8.89 30.30
CA GLY A 166 24.29 -7.88 31.37
C GLY A 166 25.70 -7.68 31.92
N SER A 167 26.56 -8.69 31.84
CA SER A 167 27.98 -8.63 32.28
C SER A 167 28.94 -8.04 31.24
N VAL A 168 28.51 -7.80 29.99
CA VAL A 168 29.35 -7.22 28.93
C VAL A 168 29.64 -5.75 29.24
N TYR A 169 30.89 -5.34 29.06
CA TYR A 169 31.34 -3.99 29.38
C TYR A 169 31.06 -2.97 28.27
N ILE A 170 30.61 -1.80 28.68
CA ILE A 170 30.54 -0.55 27.93
C ILE A 170 31.55 0.39 28.63
N GLY A 171 32.73 0.53 28.06
CA GLY A 171 33.81 1.26 28.72
C GLY A 171 34.21 0.64 30.06
N THR A 172 33.95 1.33 31.17
CA THR A 172 34.31 0.89 32.53
C THR A 172 33.14 0.28 33.32
N LYS A 173 31.91 0.27 32.72
CA LYS A 173 30.69 -0.25 33.35
C LYS A 173 30.04 -1.31 32.46
N THR A 174 29.18 -2.13 33.04
CA THR A 174 28.51 -3.20 32.29
C THR A 174 27.20 -2.72 31.67
N ILE A 175 26.68 -3.51 30.68
CA ILE A 175 25.35 -3.28 30.10
C ILE A 175 24.29 -3.23 31.20
N ALA A 176 24.34 -4.13 32.19
CA ALA A 176 23.41 -4.12 33.32
C ALA A 176 23.41 -2.79 34.09
N GLN A 177 24.55 -2.10 34.16
CA GLN A 177 24.70 -0.86 34.91
C GLN A 177 24.33 0.41 34.12
N VAL A 178 24.65 0.45 32.81
CA VAL A 178 24.52 1.68 31.97
C VAL A 178 23.94 1.44 30.58
N GLY A 179 23.51 0.23 30.26
CA GLY A 179 23.16 -0.20 28.92
C GLY A 179 21.71 0.10 28.49
N CYS A 180 20.97 0.97 29.18
CA CYS A 180 19.58 1.27 28.80
C CYS A 180 19.46 1.77 27.34
N LEU A 181 20.32 2.72 26.91
CA LEU A 181 20.34 3.18 25.54
C LEU A 181 20.75 2.08 24.56
N THR A 182 21.80 1.31 24.90
CA THR A 182 22.26 0.19 24.07
C THR A 182 21.16 -0.86 23.83
N SER A 183 20.42 -1.21 24.91
CA SER A 183 19.30 -2.14 24.80
C SER A 183 18.14 -1.57 23.97
N CYS A 184 17.83 -0.29 24.11
CA CYS A 184 16.83 0.37 23.26
C CYS A 184 17.24 0.38 21.78
N MET A 185 18.51 0.69 21.50
CA MET A 185 19.05 0.65 20.13
C MET A 185 19.04 -0.77 19.55
N ALA A 186 19.36 -1.78 20.36
CA ALA A 186 19.29 -3.19 19.96
C ALA A 186 17.85 -3.60 19.60
N MET A 187 16.86 -3.28 20.45
CA MET A 187 15.45 -3.52 20.19
C MET A 187 14.98 -2.83 18.89
N MET A 188 15.28 -1.53 18.74
CA MET A 188 14.91 -0.75 17.59
C MET A 188 15.57 -1.25 16.30
N HIS A 189 16.87 -1.58 16.36
CA HIS A 189 17.60 -2.07 15.18
C HIS A 189 17.18 -3.47 14.77
N SER A 190 16.89 -4.37 15.72
CA SER A 190 16.27 -5.68 15.45
C SER A 190 14.93 -5.55 14.73
N TYR A 191 14.08 -4.61 15.14
CA TYR A 191 12.82 -4.32 14.47
C TYR A 191 13.01 -3.93 13.00
N TYR A 192 13.90 -2.96 12.72
CA TYR A 192 14.10 -2.48 11.35
C TYR A 192 14.82 -3.45 10.42
N THR A 193 15.67 -4.32 10.97
CA THR A 193 16.44 -5.29 10.15
C THR A 193 15.75 -6.64 10.02
N GLY A 194 14.74 -6.93 10.85
CA GLY A 194 14.12 -8.25 10.93
C GLY A 194 15.05 -9.35 11.46
N THR A 195 16.21 -8.96 12.04
CA THR A 195 17.24 -9.86 12.56
C THR A 195 17.41 -9.64 14.06
N GLU A 196 17.57 -10.72 14.83
CA GLU A 196 17.85 -10.59 16.26
C GLU A 196 19.25 -10.00 16.48
N ILE A 197 19.30 -8.77 17.02
CA ILE A 197 20.52 -8.06 17.39
C ILE A 197 20.45 -7.76 18.88
N THR A 198 21.07 -8.62 19.67
CA THR A 198 21.06 -8.53 21.14
C THR A 198 21.90 -7.35 21.63
N PRO A 199 21.70 -6.84 22.88
CA PRO A 199 22.45 -5.72 23.41
C PRO A 199 23.96 -5.87 23.39
N ASP A 200 24.49 -7.08 23.57
CA ASP A 200 25.95 -7.33 23.48
C ASP A 200 26.46 -7.29 22.04
N VAL A 201 25.68 -7.79 21.07
CA VAL A 201 25.97 -7.68 19.64
C VAL A 201 25.94 -6.21 19.22
N MET A 202 24.88 -5.49 19.63
CA MET A 202 24.78 -4.04 19.37
C MET A 202 25.98 -3.29 19.94
N CYS A 203 26.38 -3.58 21.18
CA CYS A 203 27.52 -2.97 21.85
C CYS A 203 28.86 -3.24 21.14
N LYS A 204 29.09 -4.48 20.68
CA LYS A 204 30.38 -4.92 20.15
C LYS A 204 30.58 -4.66 18.65
N GLN A 205 29.49 -4.66 17.86
CA GLN A 205 29.57 -4.66 16.41
C GLN A 205 29.01 -3.39 15.75
N TYR A 206 28.11 -2.68 16.42
CA TYR A 206 27.37 -1.57 15.80
C TYR A 206 27.60 -0.21 16.46
N LEU A 207 27.97 -0.18 17.75
CA LEU A 207 28.12 1.05 18.49
C LEU A 207 29.53 1.22 19.06
N THR A 208 29.99 2.46 19.13
CA THR A 208 31.28 2.84 19.73
C THR A 208 31.03 3.78 20.92
N TYR A 209 31.82 3.62 21.95
CA TYR A 209 31.67 4.39 23.20
C TYR A 209 32.97 5.12 23.53
N SER A 210 32.83 6.34 24.05
CA SER A 210 33.91 7.05 24.73
C SER A 210 33.61 6.99 26.23
N ASN A 211 34.44 6.31 27.00
CA ASN A 211 34.13 5.87 28.36
C ASN A 211 32.82 5.04 28.37
N ASN A 212 31.74 5.59 28.97
CA ASN A 212 30.45 4.94 29.03
C ASN A 212 29.40 5.67 28.17
N SER A 213 29.80 6.64 27.35
CA SER A 213 28.92 7.45 26.52
C SER A 213 28.96 7.00 25.07
N LEU A 214 27.79 6.79 24.49
CA LEU A 214 27.63 6.43 23.07
C LEU A 214 28.11 7.58 22.17
N LEU A 215 28.88 7.25 21.13
CA LEU A 215 29.26 8.19 20.07
C LEU A 215 28.14 8.27 19.04
N TRP A 216 27.59 9.46 18.82
CA TRP A 216 26.45 9.67 17.93
C TRP A 216 26.77 9.39 16.45
N ALA A 217 28.03 9.44 16.05
CA ALA A 217 28.44 9.12 14.68
C ALA A 217 27.95 7.72 14.25
N GLU A 218 28.03 6.74 15.17
CA GLU A 218 27.56 5.37 14.88
C GLU A 218 26.03 5.30 14.75
N VAL A 219 25.29 6.11 15.50
CA VAL A 219 23.82 6.21 15.38
C VAL A 219 23.45 6.70 13.99
N TYR A 220 24.13 7.72 13.47
CA TYR A 220 23.94 8.23 12.11
C TYR A 220 24.34 7.21 11.03
N ASN A 221 25.44 6.47 11.24
CA ASN A 221 25.88 5.40 10.34
C ASN A 221 24.86 4.27 10.22
N LEU A 222 24.08 4.00 11.29
CA LEU A 222 22.97 3.05 11.28
C LEU A 222 21.70 3.61 10.63
N GLY A 223 21.72 4.85 10.14
CA GLY A 223 20.59 5.51 9.50
C GLY A 223 19.52 6.00 10.47
N TYR A 224 19.92 6.31 11.71
CA TYR A 224 19.08 6.98 12.70
C TYR A 224 19.56 8.41 12.92
N GLU A 225 18.70 9.25 13.46
CA GLU A 225 19.04 10.60 13.89
C GLU A 225 18.91 10.75 15.40
N VAL A 226 19.62 11.73 15.95
CA VAL A 226 19.55 12.12 17.34
C VAL A 226 18.99 13.54 17.42
N VAL A 227 17.87 13.72 18.08
CA VAL A 227 17.16 15.00 18.17
C VAL A 227 17.10 15.45 19.62
N SER A 228 17.74 16.57 19.92
CA SER A 228 17.67 17.20 21.24
C SER A 228 16.30 17.87 21.42
N ILE A 229 15.63 17.54 22.53
CA ILE A 229 14.29 18.04 22.87
C ILE A 229 14.26 18.67 24.26
N SER A 230 15.42 18.77 24.90
CA SER A 230 15.55 19.46 26.20
C SER A 230 15.24 20.95 26.04
N GLY A 231 14.41 21.46 26.93
CA GLY A 231 13.98 22.88 26.87
C GLY A 231 12.71 23.16 26.07
N ASN A 232 12.22 22.21 25.27
CA ASN A 232 10.92 22.31 24.64
C ASN A 232 9.79 22.11 25.65
N SER A 233 8.60 22.63 25.34
CA SER A 233 7.40 22.33 26.16
C SER A 233 7.03 20.85 26.10
N ASN A 234 6.37 20.35 27.15
CA ASN A 234 5.89 18.97 27.19
C ASN A 234 4.96 18.65 26.01
N SER A 235 4.06 19.59 25.64
CA SER A 235 3.15 19.42 24.50
C SER A 235 3.92 19.32 23.18
N ALA A 236 4.93 20.18 22.94
CA ALA A 236 5.74 20.12 21.72
C ALA A 236 6.48 18.78 21.58
N ASN A 237 7.05 18.26 22.69
CA ASN A 237 7.74 16.99 22.68
C ASN A 237 6.79 15.80 22.44
N ILE A 238 5.58 15.83 22.98
CA ILE A 238 4.55 14.82 22.72
C ILE A 238 4.14 14.81 21.25
N GLN A 239 3.93 15.97 20.66
CA GLN A 239 3.58 16.09 19.22
C GLN A 239 4.73 15.60 18.33
N GLU A 240 5.97 15.97 18.63
CA GLU A 240 7.14 15.50 17.88
C GLU A 240 7.34 13.98 18.03
N LEU A 241 7.16 13.43 19.24
CA LEU A 241 7.20 11.99 19.47
C LEU A 241 6.16 11.24 18.64
N TYR A 242 4.91 11.72 18.64
CA TYR A 242 3.83 11.11 17.88
C TYR A 242 4.12 11.14 16.37
N LYS A 243 4.60 12.28 15.86
CA LYS A 243 5.01 12.42 14.46
C LYS A 243 6.08 11.38 14.06
N ARG A 244 7.11 11.20 14.89
CA ARG A 244 8.19 10.22 14.67
C ARG A 244 7.69 8.78 14.78
N LEU A 245 6.82 8.54 15.75
CA LEU A 245 6.25 7.21 15.96
C LEU A 245 5.45 6.70 14.76
N LYS A 246 4.92 7.57 13.91
CA LYS A 246 4.28 7.16 12.63
C LYS A 246 5.24 6.51 11.65
N THR A 247 6.55 6.73 11.78
CA THR A 247 7.57 6.13 10.91
C THR A 247 8.27 4.91 11.53
N GLY A 248 7.96 4.59 12.80
CA GLY A 248 8.50 3.44 13.52
C GLY A 248 8.81 3.72 14.98
N PRO A 249 9.36 2.74 15.71
CA PRO A 249 9.70 2.88 17.13
C PRO A 249 10.68 4.02 17.38
N VAL A 250 10.54 4.69 18.53
CA VAL A 250 11.35 5.86 18.90
C VAL A 250 11.97 5.66 20.28
N VAL A 251 13.29 5.80 20.39
CA VAL A 251 13.97 5.84 21.69
C VAL A 251 13.79 7.21 22.31
N VAL A 252 13.30 7.24 23.55
CA VAL A 252 13.12 8.45 24.36
C VAL A 252 14.10 8.45 25.51
N GLY A 253 14.95 9.48 25.57
CA GLY A 253 15.83 9.76 26.69
C GLY A 253 15.20 10.79 27.62
N ALA A 254 15.29 10.53 28.94
CA ALA A 254 14.91 11.46 29.97
C ALA A 254 15.93 11.49 31.11
N LYS A 255 15.89 12.54 31.92
CA LYS A 255 16.77 12.68 33.10
C LYS A 255 15.96 13.04 34.36
N ASN A 256 16.48 12.58 35.50
CA ASN A 256 15.95 12.96 36.78
C ASN A 256 16.61 14.23 37.34
N SER A 257 16.15 14.72 38.48
CA SER A 257 16.62 15.92 39.16
C SER A 257 18.09 15.83 39.62
N TYR A 258 18.62 14.60 39.75
CA TYR A 258 20.02 14.34 40.17
C TYR A 258 20.97 14.18 38.99
N GLY A 259 20.48 14.37 37.75
CA GLY A 259 21.25 14.23 36.53
C GLY A 259 21.39 12.79 36.02
N GLY A 260 20.77 11.81 36.65
CA GLY A 260 20.71 10.44 36.14
C GLY A 260 19.85 10.38 34.91
N MET A 261 20.34 9.69 33.86
CA MET A 261 19.64 9.51 32.56
C MET A 261 19.13 8.09 32.43
N HIS A 262 17.95 7.95 31.81
CA HIS A 262 17.41 6.65 31.41
C HIS A 262 16.73 6.76 30.06
N TYR A 263 16.78 5.66 29.31
CA TYR A 263 16.26 5.55 27.95
C TYR A 263 15.25 4.41 27.88
N VAL A 264 14.14 4.64 27.20
CA VAL A 264 13.12 3.67 26.89
C VAL A 264 12.79 3.67 25.40
N LEU A 265 12.29 2.58 24.87
CA LEU A 265 11.82 2.50 23.49
C LEU A 265 10.29 2.64 23.46
N VAL A 266 9.79 3.66 22.82
CA VAL A 266 8.37 3.81 22.53
C VAL A 266 8.03 2.91 21.35
N THR A 267 7.09 1.98 21.56
CA THR A 267 6.69 0.94 20.60
C THR A 267 5.28 1.14 20.08
N GLY A 268 4.54 2.11 20.63
CA GLY A 268 3.16 2.33 20.22
C GLY A 268 2.53 3.55 20.89
N CYS A 269 1.33 3.87 20.44
CA CYS A 269 0.44 4.89 21.01
C CYS A 269 -1.00 4.35 20.95
N THR A 270 -1.75 4.49 22.04
CA THR A 270 -3.14 3.99 22.14
C THR A 270 -4.15 4.82 21.36
N LYS A 271 -3.76 6.02 20.91
CA LYS A 271 -4.61 6.93 20.12
C LYS A 271 -4.14 7.02 18.67
N SER A 272 -5.08 7.14 17.79
CA SER A 272 -4.89 7.30 16.34
C SER A 272 -4.63 8.74 15.90
N SER A 273 -4.97 9.73 16.75
CA SER A 273 -4.77 11.14 16.44
C SER A 273 -3.81 11.83 17.42
N ALA A 274 -3.23 12.95 16.96
CA ALA A 274 -2.33 13.76 17.78
C ALA A 274 -3.06 14.64 18.81
N GLU A 275 -4.39 14.70 18.78
CA GLU A 275 -5.18 15.57 19.62
C GLU A 275 -5.33 15.01 21.04
N GLY A 276 -5.11 15.84 22.03
CA GLY A 276 -5.26 15.48 23.45
C GLY A 276 -4.32 14.36 23.92
N LEU A 277 -3.18 14.15 23.26
CA LEU A 277 -2.18 13.17 23.66
C LEU A 277 -1.50 13.55 24.97
N THR A 278 -1.27 12.53 25.77
CA THR A 278 -0.50 12.57 27.02
C THR A 278 0.61 11.52 26.99
N LYS A 279 1.53 11.55 27.92
CA LYS A 279 2.57 10.51 28.04
C LYS A 279 1.99 9.13 28.36
N ALA A 280 0.82 9.06 28.98
CA ALA A 280 0.15 7.78 29.30
C ALA A 280 -0.37 7.04 28.05
N ASP A 281 -0.53 7.76 26.93
CA ASP A 281 -0.99 7.17 25.69
C ASP A 281 0.12 6.41 24.93
N PHE A 282 1.40 6.61 25.29
CA PHE A 282 2.53 5.97 24.62
C PHE A 282 2.99 4.71 25.34
N LEU A 283 3.01 3.59 24.60
CA LEU A 283 3.47 2.29 25.08
C LEU A 283 4.99 2.18 24.98
N ILE A 284 5.64 1.58 26.00
CA ILE A 284 7.10 1.49 26.04
C ILE A 284 7.60 0.07 26.32
N HIS A 285 8.83 -0.18 25.81
CA HIS A 285 9.75 -1.17 26.34
C HIS A 285 10.81 -0.46 27.19
N ASP A 286 10.75 -0.65 28.51
CA ASP A 286 11.77 -0.12 29.43
C ASP A 286 12.80 -1.22 29.74
N PRO A 287 14.07 -1.08 29.29
CA PRO A 287 15.08 -2.12 29.50
C PRO A 287 15.53 -2.28 30.97
N GLY A 288 15.29 -1.27 31.78
CA GLY A 288 15.61 -1.29 33.21
C GLY A 288 14.46 -1.77 34.09
N TYR A 289 13.22 -1.54 33.64
CA TYR A 289 12.01 -1.75 34.48
C TYR A 289 10.90 -2.42 33.66
N LYS A 290 10.93 -3.75 33.60
CA LYS A 290 9.97 -4.55 32.78
C LYS A 290 8.49 -4.31 33.12
N ASN A 291 8.20 -3.87 34.34
CA ASN A 291 6.85 -3.58 34.80
C ASN A 291 6.28 -2.23 34.33
N LYS A 292 7.13 -1.29 33.88
CA LYS A 292 6.69 -0.03 33.29
C LYS A 292 6.25 -0.25 31.85
N LYS A 293 5.04 0.22 31.51
CA LYS A 293 4.38 -0.02 30.23
C LYS A 293 4.07 1.25 29.47
N THR A 294 4.03 2.39 30.16
CA THR A 294 3.72 3.69 29.55
C THR A 294 4.83 4.71 29.76
N LEU A 295 4.91 5.68 28.88
CA LEU A 295 5.88 6.76 28.97
C LEU A 295 5.65 7.63 30.21
N ASP A 296 4.42 7.74 30.69
CA ASP A 296 4.10 8.45 31.93
C ASP A 296 4.74 7.79 33.16
N GLU A 297 4.71 6.47 33.25
CA GLU A 297 5.38 5.70 34.31
C GLU A 297 6.90 5.89 34.30
N HIS A 298 7.51 6.03 33.09
CA HIS A 298 8.92 6.37 32.96
C HIS A 298 9.20 7.79 33.46
N PHE A 299 8.36 8.76 33.10
CA PHE A 299 8.50 10.17 33.48
C PHE A 299 8.20 10.44 34.96
N ALA A 300 7.57 9.53 35.65
CA ALA A 300 7.42 9.63 37.13
C ALA A 300 8.78 9.64 37.85
N ASP A 301 9.78 8.90 37.31
CA ASP A 301 11.12 8.84 37.91
C ASP A 301 12.12 9.77 37.16
N TYR A 302 11.92 10.03 35.89
CA TYR A 302 12.80 10.82 35.01
C TYR A 302 12.02 11.99 34.38
N GLY A 303 11.77 13.03 35.18
CA GLY A 303 10.79 14.08 34.86
C GLY A 303 11.15 15.05 33.72
N SER A 304 12.38 15.03 33.20
CA SER A 304 12.84 15.98 32.21
C SER A 304 13.21 15.31 30.88
N TRP A 305 12.62 15.78 29.79
CA TRP A 305 12.95 15.36 28.42
C TRP A 305 14.43 15.64 28.09
N LEU A 306 15.05 14.73 27.33
CA LEU A 306 16.44 14.86 26.90
C LEU A 306 16.57 14.82 25.39
N GLN A 307 16.27 13.69 24.75
CA GLN A 307 16.45 13.52 23.30
C GLN A 307 15.65 12.32 22.76
N PHE A 308 15.46 12.31 21.43
CA PHE A 308 14.94 11.17 20.69
C PHE A 308 16.02 10.54 19.81
N TYR A 309 15.89 9.23 19.55
CA TYR A 309 16.58 8.49 18.50
C TYR A 309 15.51 7.82 17.64
N SER A 310 15.52 8.07 16.34
CA SER A 310 14.51 7.55 15.42
C SER A 310 15.06 7.46 13.99
N LYS A 311 14.28 6.88 13.08
CA LYS A 311 14.51 7.14 11.64
C LYS A 311 14.28 8.63 11.38
N PRO A 312 14.96 9.22 10.38
CA PRO A 312 14.67 10.57 9.88
C PRO A 312 13.21 10.67 9.41
N LEU A 313 12.63 11.87 9.59
CA LEU A 313 11.25 12.17 9.15
C LEU A 313 11.16 12.40 7.66
#